data_a84bd9944c783c32941c36915b13057a
#
_entry.id   a84bd9944c783c32941c36915b13057a
#
_cell.length_a   1.000
_cell.length_b   1.000
_cell.length_c   1.000
_cell.angle_alpha   90.00
_cell.angle_beta   90.00
_cell.angle_gamma   90.00
#
_symmetry.space_group_name_H-M   'P 1'
#
loop_
_entity.id
_entity.type
_entity.pdbx_description
1 polymer ?
#
loop_
_entity_poly.entity_id
_entity_poly.type
_entity_poly.pdbx_seq_one_letter_code
_entity_poly.pdbx_strand_id
1 'polypeptide(L)'
;TNTTPNKRYVDGKKVEEHYAIIMTKVVPTKEKLASLPKLQQQVYDLVLRTTLAMFADPYEYEETTIITQVGDANFKATGKVPTKQGWQALFDDHKADQQEAATLPLVHQGDQVQANLQTPQKETTPPVPFTEGTLITAMKTAGKTLDDEVAQAILKDVQGIGTSATRANVLEVLKKRGYLVTEKNKLHVSEAGITLCKAVCSYVKFWY
;
A
#
# COMPACT_ATOMS: atom_id res chain seq x y z
N THR A 1 24.08 11.50 3.38
CA THR A 1 22.95 11.35 4.32
C THR A 1 22.53 12.74 4.75
N ASN A 2 21.28 13.12 4.49
CA ASN A 2 20.76 14.42 4.86
C ASN A 2 20.16 14.32 6.29
N THR A 3 20.69 15.07 7.22
CA THR A 3 20.19 15.12 8.62
C THR A 3 19.13 16.19 8.84
N THR A 4 18.82 17.00 7.81
CA THR A 4 17.80 18.04 7.92
C THR A 4 16.40 17.41 7.89
N PRO A 5 15.52 17.70 8.87
CA PRO A 5 14.17 17.15 8.89
C PRO A 5 13.38 17.55 7.63
N ASN A 6 12.79 16.58 6.95
CA ASN A 6 11.90 16.81 5.84
C ASN A 6 10.44 16.83 6.34
N LYS A 7 9.69 17.88 6.02
CA LYS A 7 8.27 18.02 6.42
C LYS A 7 7.37 16.86 5.99
N ARG A 8 7.77 16.08 4.98
CA ARG A 8 7.05 14.87 4.59
C ARG A 8 7.03 13.84 5.72
N TYR A 9 8.09 13.75 6.51
CA TYR A 9 8.30 12.74 7.54
C TYR A 9 8.25 13.30 8.96
N VAL A 10 8.58 14.59 9.12
CA VAL A 10 8.66 15.27 10.42
C VAL A 10 7.81 16.53 10.37
N ASP A 11 6.56 16.42 10.77
CA ASP A 11 5.61 17.53 10.84
C ASP A 11 4.82 17.47 12.16
N GLY A 12 5.24 18.23 13.14
CA GLY A 12 4.60 18.25 14.46
C GLY A 12 3.13 18.70 14.45
N LYS A 13 2.70 19.43 13.39
CA LYS A 13 1.28 19.83 13.24
C LYS A 13 0.35 18.69 12.84
N LYS A 14 0.93 17.60 12.31
CA LYS A 14 0.19 16.40 11.89
C LYS A 14 0.25 15.28 12.92
N VAL A 15 0.91 15.50 14.05
CA VAL A 15 0.93 14.53 15.17
C VAL A 15 -0.36 14.74 15.95
N GLU A 16 -1.20 13.72 15.94
CA GLU A 16 -2.46 13.68 16.68
C GLU A 16 -2.23 13.05 18.07
N GLU A 17 -2.60 11.78 18.24
CA GLU A 17 -2.52 11.07 19.52
C GLU A 17 -1.19 10.33 19.72
N HIS A 18 -0.56 9.90 18.64
CA HIS A 18 0.62 9.03 18.67
C HIS A 18 1.74 9.53 17.76
N TYR A 19 2.97 9.38 18.24
CA TYR A 19 4.17 9.60 17.45
C TYR A 19 4.43 8.40 16.53
N ALA A 20 5.23 8.64 15.48
CA ALA A 20 5.75 7.56 14.64
C ALA A 20 6.64 6.60 15.47
N ILE A 21 6.60 5.32 15.11
CA ILE A 21 7.54 4.34 15.65
C ILE A 21 8.88 4.55 14.96
N ILE A 22 9.88 4.95 15.72
CA ILE A 22 11.25 5.19 15.24
C ILE A 22 12.26 4.52 16.16
N MET A 23 13.51 4.46 15.72
CA MET A 23 14.60 3.95 16.53
C MET A 23 14.88 4.84 17.74
N THR A 24 15.26 4.21 18.87
CA THR A 24 15.72 4.93 20.07
C THR A 24 17.21 5.25 19.97
N LYS A 25 17.70 6.06 20.90
CA LYS A 25 19.14 6.37 21.02
C LYS A 25 19.97 5.17 21.48
N VAL A 26 19.32 4.15 22.06
CA VAL A 26 20.01 2.95 22.54
C VAL A 26 20.15 1.97 21.38
N VAL A 27 21.39 1.75 20.95
CA VAL A 27 21.70 0.76 19.90
C VAL A 27 21.94 -0.58 20.59
N PRO A 28 21.15 -1.62 20.29
CA PRO A 28 21.38 -2.94 20.84
C PRO A 28 22.66 -3.58 20.27
N THR A 29 23.32 -4.43 21.08
CA THR A 29 24.46 -5.19 20.58
C THR A 29 24.01 -6.28 19.60
N LYS A 30 24.94 -6.80 18.79
CA LYS A 30 24.64 -7.88 17.83
C LYS A 30 24.14 -9.14 18.55
N GLU A 31 24.72 -9.45 19.70
CA GLU A 31 24.33 -10.62 20.53
C GLU A 31 22.91 -10.47 21.03
N LYS A 32 22.54 -9.27 21.50
CA LYS A 32 21.17 -8.98 21.95
C LYS A 32 20.16 -9.09 20.82
N LEU A 33 20.49 -8.59 19.63
CA LEU A 33 19.62 -8.73 18.47
C LEU A 33 19.46 -10.20 18.05
N ALA A 34 20.56 -10.96 18.02
CA ALA A 34 20.55 -12.37 17.68
C ALA A 34 19.76 -13.23 18.67
N SER A 35 19.66 -12.82 19.93
CA SER A 35 18.89 -13.53 20.96
C SER A 35 17.37 -13.30 20.88
N LEU A 36 16.91 -12.33 20.06
CA LEU A 36 15.48 -12.08 19.90
C LEU A 36 14.81 -13.14 19.01
N PRO A 37 13.52 -13.42 19.23
CA PRO A 37 12.72 -14.20 18.27
C PRO A 37 12.79 -13.61 16.87
N LYS A 38 12.79 -14.46 15.84
CA LYS A 38 12.97 -14.04 14.44
C LYS A 38 12.00 -12.92 14.00
N LEU A 39 10.75 -12.99 14.41
CA LEU A 39 9.76 -11.95 14.12
C LEU A 39 10.15 -10.59 14.72
N GLN A 40 10.68 -10.57 15.93
CA GLN A 40 11.14 -9.32 16.56
C GLN A 40 12.38 -8.75 15.85
N GLN A 41 13.30 -9.62 15.39
CA GLN A 41 14.44 -9.19 14.57
C GLN A 41 13.95 -8.53 13.27
N GLN A 42 12.97 -9.13 12.59
CA GLN A 42 12.41 -8.60 11.34
C GLN A 42 11.71 -7.24 11.57
N VAL A 43 10.94 -7.11 12.66
CA VAL A 43 10.29 -5.82 12.99
C VAL A 43 11.35 -4.76 13.31
N TYR A 44 12.40 -5.11 14.09
CA TYR A 44 13.50 -4.21 14.38
C TYR A 44 14.19 -3.73 13.10
N ASP A 45 14.55 -4.64 12.20
CA ASP A 45 15.19 -4.34 10.92
C ASP A 45 14.31 -3.44 10.05
N LEU A 46 13.02 -3.74 9.96
CA LEU A 46 12.06 -2.92 9.22
C LEU A 46 11.97 -1.49 9.75
N VAL A 47 11.86 -1.32 11.07
CA VAL A 47 11.81 0.01 11.70
C VAL A 47 13.12 0.76 11.50
N LEU A 48 14.27 0.08 11.63
CA LEU A 48 15.59 0.65 11.40
C LEU A 48 15.73 1.17 9.95
N ARG A 49 15.48 0.29 8.96
CA ARG A 49 15.58 0.65 7.54
C ARG A 49 14.62 1.78 7.17
N THR A 50 13.39 1.72 7.67
CA THR A 50 12.39 2.78 7.43
C THR A 50 12.83 4.11 8.04
N THR A 51 13.39 4.09 9.25
CA THR A 51 13.92 5.30 9.89
C THR A 51 15.09 5.87 9.09
N LEU A 52 16.03 5.04 8.65
CA LEU A 52 17.17 5.48 7.83
C LEU A 52 16.73 6.00 6.45
N ALA A 53 15.69 5.40 5.86
CA ALA A 53 15.15 5.82 4.56
C ALA A 53 14.60 7.26 4.58
N MET A 54 14.12 7.75 5.74
CA MET A 54 13.68 9.15 5.87
C MET A 54 14.81 10.16 5.66
N PHE A 55 16.06 9.74 5.86
CA PHE A 55 17.27 10.57 5.73
C PHE A 55 18.11 10.20 4.52
N ALA A 56 17.70 9.21 3.75
CA ALA A 56 18.37 8.81 2.52
C ALA A 56 17.99 9.75 1.36
N ASP A 57 18.81 9.73 0.32
CA ASP A 57 18.52 10.45 -0.91
C ASP A 57 17.25 9.88 -1.58
N PRO A 58 16.54 10.69 -2.37
CA PRO A 58 15.39 10.22 -3.13
C PRO A 58 15.79 9.14 -4.15
N TYR A 59 14.87 8.24 -4.44
CA TYR A 59 14.94 7.37 -5.61
C TYR A 59 14.62 8.19 -6.85
N GLU A 60 15.51 8.17 -7.84
CA GLU A 60 15.35 8.90 -9.09
C GLU A 60 15.29 7.92 -10.26
N TYR A 61 14.45 8.17 -11.23
CA TYR A 61 14.31 7.35 -12.43
C TYR A 61 13.87 8.20 -13.61
N GLU A 62 14.21 7.75 -14.80
CA GLU A 62 13.66 8.24 -16.06
C GLU A 62 12.45 7.39 -16.43
N GLU A 63 11.33 8.05 -16.72
CA GLU A 63 10.12 7.39 -17.20
C GLU A 63 9.92 7.72 -18.67
N THR A 64 9.97 6.70 -19.52
CA THR A 64 9.69 6.81 -20.94
C THR A 64 8.29 6.31 -21.24
N THR A 65 7.49 7.10 -21.93
CA THR A 65 6.19 6.69 -22.45
C THR A 65 6.23 6.70 -23.97
N ILE A 66 5.93 5.55 -24.59
CA ILE A 66 5.80 5.40 -26.03
C ILE A 66 4.32 5.22 -26.34
N ILE A 67 3.82 6.02 -27.29
CA ILE A 67 2.47 5.87 -27.85
C ILE A 67 2.64 5.45 -29.31
N THR A 68 2.20 4.24 -29.63
CA THR A 68 2.21 3.69 -30.98
C THR A 68 0.80 3.74 -31.55
N GLN A 69 0.61 4.42 -32.68
CA GLN A 69 -0.67 4.46 -33.39
C GLN A 69 -0.70 3.40 -34.49
N VAL A 70 -1.76 2.59 -34.49
CA VAL A 70 -2.01 1.58 -35.52
C VAL A 70 -3.46 1.77 -36.00
N GLY A 71 -3.64 2.35 -37.16
CA GLY A 71 -4.97 2.80 -37.61
C GLY A 71 -5.54 3.85 -36.65
N ASP A 72 -6.74 3.58 -36.14
CA ASP A 72 -7.42 4.46 -35.16
C ASP A 72 -7.11 4.09 -33.69
N ALA A 73 -6.33 3.04 -33.46
CA ALA A 73 -6.01 2.58 -32.12
C ALA A 73 -4.65 3.10 -31.62
N ASN A 74 -4.60 3.51 -30.36
CA ASN A 74 -3.37 3.93 -29.67
C ASN A 74 -2.95 2.89 -28.64
N PHE A 75 -1.71 2.47 -28.70
CA PHE A 75 -1.08 1.54 -27.77
C PHE A 75 -0.05 2.30 -26.93
N LYS A 76 -0.19 2.24 -25.61
CA LYS A 76 0.70 2.92 -24.67
C LYS A 76 1.64 1.90 -23.99
N ALA A 77 2.94 2.13 -24.08
CA ALA A 77 3.95 1.44 -23.30
C ALA A 77 4.67 2.43 -22.38
N THR A 78 4.93 2.03 -21.15
CA THR A 78 5.67 2.85 -20.18
C THR A 78 6.79 2.02 -19.57
N GLY A 79 8.02 2.53 -19.59
CA GLY A 79 9.19 1.94 -18.98
C GLY A 79 9.84 2.90 -18.01
N LYS A 80 10.51 2.37 -16.99
CA LYS A 80 11.27 3.15 -15.99
C LYS A 80 12.67 2.63 -15.90
N VAL A 81 13.64 3.53 -15.98
CA VAL A 81 15.06 3.22 -15.81
C VAL A 81 15.57 3.96 -14.57
N PRO A 82 15.96 3.25 -13.51
CA PRO A 82 16.53 3.88 -12.33
C PRO A 82 17.82 4.63 -12.65
N THR A 83 17.91 5.91 -12.27
CA THR A 83 19.13 6.73 -12.38
C THR A 83 19.85 6.85 -11.05
N LYS A 84 19.11 6.79 -9.92
CA LYS A 84 19.65 6.82 -8.57
C LYS A 84 18.83 5.93 -7.65
N GLN A 85 19.46 4.97 -7.01
CA GLN A 85 18.74 4.03 -6.12
C GLN A 85 18.21 4.69 -4.85
N GLY A 86 18.91 5.71 -4.32
CA GLY A 86 18.47 6.44 -3.14
C GLY A 86 18.10 5.53 -1.96
N TRP A 87 16.96 5.82 -1.33
CA TRP A 87 16.44 5.06 -0.18
C TRP A 87 16.13 3.58 -0.50
N GLN A 88 15.90 3.22 -1.77
CA GLN A 88 15.60 1.83 -2.14
C GLN A 88 16.75 0.88 -1.88
N ALA A 89 18.01 1.37 -1.92
CA ALA A 89 19.19 0.58 -1.60
C ALA A 89 19.16 -0.04 -0.19
N LEU A 90 18.38 0.55 0.74
CA LEU A 90 18.21 0.00 2.09
C LEU A 90 17.32 -1.25 2.13
N PHE A 91 16.58 -1.55 1.04
CA PHE A 91 15.61 -2.63 0.94
C PHE A 91 15.95 -3.65 -0.15
N ASP A 92 17.18 -3.61 -0.69
CA ASP A 92 17.60 -4.46 -1.81
C ASP A 92 17.50 -5.97 -1.54
N ASP A 93 17.61 -6.39 -0.28
CA ASP A 93 17.48 -7.80 0.12
C ASP A 93 16.07 -8.39 -0.15
N HIS A 94 15.10 -7.54 -0.45
CA HIS A 94 13.69 -7.92 -0.71
C HIS A 94 13.32 -7.84 -2.20
N LYS A 95 14.30 -7.66 -3.11
CA LYS A 95 14.05 -7.49 -4.56
C LYS A 95 13.67 -8.75 -5.32
N ALA A 96 13.49 -9.90 -4.66
CA ALA A 96 13.16 -11.16 -5.34
C ALA A 96 11.89 -11.12 -6.22
N ASP A 97 11.03 -10.10 -6.06
CA ASP A 97 9.76 -9.95 -6.78
C ASP A 97 9.64 -8.66 -7.62
N GLN A 98 10.70 -7.89 -7.78
CA GLN A 98 10.63 -6.75 -8.70
C GLN A 98 10.72 -7.30 -10.14
N GLN A 99 9.58 -7.35 -10.82
CA GLN A 99 9.54 -7.51 -12.28
C GLN A 99 10.57 -6.56 -12.88
N GLU A 100 11.49 -7.11 -13.67
CA GLU A 100 12.45 -6.31 -14.42
C GLU A 100 11.68 -5.22 -15.15
N ALA A 101 11.96 -3.96 -14.80
CA ALA A 101 11.34 -2.83 -15.45
C ALA A 101 11.60 -2.97 -16.95
N ALA A 102 10.55 -3.08 -17.75
CA ALA A 102 10.69 -3.24 -19.19
C ALA A 102 11.51 -2.05 -19.72
N THR A 103 12.72 -2.34 -20.17
CA THR A 103 13.56 -1.36 -20.84
C THR A 103 12.96 -1.13 -22.21
N LEU A 104 12.38 0.04 -22.41
CA LEU A 104 11.83 0.41 -23.73
C LEU A 104 12.96 0.77 -24.70
N PRO A 105 12.81 0.46 -25.99
CA PRO A 105 13.78 0.87 -27.00
C PRO A 105 13.79 2.41 -27.15
N LEU A 106 14.95 2.95 -27.55
CA LEU A 106 15.06 4.35 -27.90
C LEU A 106 14.34 4.57 -29.24
N VAL A 107 13.30 5.39 -29.24
CA VAL A 107 12.51 5.77 -30.41
C VAL A 107 12.27 7.27 -30.42
N HIS A 108 12.03 7.84 -31.62
CA HIS A 108 11.73 9.24 -31.79
C HIS A 108 10.31 9.42 -32.34
N GLN A 109 9.75 10.60 -32.14
CA GLN A 109 8.45 10.92 -32.69
C GLN A 109 8.48 10.85 -34.21
N GLY A 110 7.56 10.09 -34.81
CA GLY A 110 7.47 9.88 -36.24
C GLY A 110 8.17 8.62 -36.75
N ASP A 111 8.87 7.88 -35.89
CA ASP A 111 9.44 6.59 -36.25
C ASP A 111 8.34 5.62 -36.68
N GLN A 112 8.55 4.93 -37.79
CA GLN A 112 7.66 3.89 -38.26
C GLN A 112 8.08 2.54 -37.66
N VAL A 113 7.12 1.83 -37.09
CA VAL A 113 7.35 0.53 -36.47
C VAL A 113 6.49 -0.54 -37.11
N GLN A 114 7.01 -1.76 -37.21
CA GLN A 114 6.22 -2.92 -37.61
C GLN A 114 5.52 -3.48 -36.37
N ALA A 115 4.18 -3.40 -36.36
CA ALA A 115 3.40 -3.91 -35.25
C ALA A 115 2.98 -5.38 -35.47
N ASN A 116 3.24 -6.22 -34.46
CA ASN A 116 2.69 -7.56 -34.39
C ASN A 116 1.64 -7.58 -33.27
N LEU A 117 0.36 -7.50 -33.65
CA LEU A 117 -0.75 -7.41 -32.71
C LEU A 117 -1.19 -8.82 -32.29
N GLN A 118 -1.27 -9.03 -30.99
CA GLN A 118 -1.84 -10.23 -30.39
C GLN A 118 -3.10 -9.87 -29.62
N THR A 119 -4.15 -10.64 -29.78
CA THR A 119 -5.43 -10.49 -29.08
C THR A 119 -5.69 -11.67 -28.16
N PRO A 120 -4.97 -11.76 -27.01
CA PRO A 120 -5.20 -12.87 -26.09
C PRO A 120 -6.59 -12.73 -25.47
N GLN A 121 -7.35 -13.83 -25.48
CA GLN A 121 -8.59 -13.89 -24.73
C GLN A 121 -8.25 -13.97 -23.24
N LYS A 122 -8.82 -13.09 -22.44
CA LYS A 122 -8.66 -13.06 -20.98
C LYS A 122 -10.02 -13.00 -20.34
N GLU A 123 -10.13 -13.62 -19.17
CA GLU A 123 -11.30 -13.53 -18.31
C GLU A 123 -11.03 -12.54 -17.18
N THR A 124 -12.05 -11.77 -16.81
CA THR A 124 -11.97 -10.91 -15.62
C THR A 124 -11.96 -11.78 -14.36
N THR A 125 -11.10 -11.45 -13.43
CA THR A 125 -11.07 -12.13 -12.12
C THR A 125 -11.72 -11.23 -11.06
N PRO A 126 -12.42 -11.82 -10.07
CA PRO A 126 -12.98 -11.04 -8.98
C PRO A 126 -11.86 -10.35 -8.18
N PRO A 127 -12.18 -9.26 -7.47
CA PRO A 127 -11.22 -8.59 -6.59
C PRO A 127 -10.61 -9.58 -5.58
N VAL A 128 -9.32 -9.44 -5.33
CA VAL A 128 -8.62 -10.28 -4.34
C VAL A 128 -9.17 -10.00 -2.94
N PRO A 129 -9.52 -11.04 -2.15
CA PRO A 129 -9.97 -10.86 -0.78
C PRO A 129 -8.93 -10.11 0.06
N PHE A 130 -9.39 -9.31 1.00
CA PHE A 130 -8.51 -8.53 1.88
C PHE A 130 -7.64 -9.43 2.77
N THR A 131 -6.43 -8.99 3.04
CA THR A 131 -5.66 -9.37 4.23
C THR A 131 -5.98 -8.39 5.35
N GLU A 132 -5.55 -8.66 6.58
CA GLU A 132 -5.73 -7.72 7.70
C GLU A 132 -5.12 -6.34 7.39
N GLY A 133 -3.90 -6.32 6.86
CA GLY A 133 -3.21 -5.07 6.50
C GLY A 133 -3.90 -4.30 5.37
N THR A 134 -4.37 -4.99 4.32
CA THR A 134 -5.07 -4.33 3.21
C THR A 134 -6.47 -3.84 3.63
N LEU A 135 -7.14 -4.53 4.57
CA LEU A 135 -8.42 -4.08 5.11
C LEU A 135 -8.25 -2.84 5.99
N ILE A 136 -7.22 -2.76 6.84
CA ILE A 136 -6.90 -1.55 7.61
C ILE A 136 -6.66 -0.36 6.66
N THR A 137 -5.96 -0.58 5.55
CA THR A 137 -5.74 0.44 4.53
C THR A 137 -7.05 0.85 3.86
N ALA A 138 -7.92 -0.10 3.52
CA ALA A 138 -9.24 0.17 2.95
C ALA A 138 -10.13 0.96 3.93
N MET A 139 -10.10 0.62 5.23
CA MET A 139 -10.81 1.40 6.26
C MET A 139 -10.33 2.85 6.30
N LYS A 140 -9.02 3.09 6.21
CA LYS A 140 -8.45 4.45 6.16
C LYS A 140 -8.90 5.23 4.93
N THR A 141 -9.12 4.57 3.82
CA THR A 141 -9.47 5.19 2.53
C THR A 141 -10.92 4.94 2.11
N ALA A 142 -11.78 4.54 3.03
CA ALA A 142 -13.15 4.10 2.76
C ALA A 142 -13.99 5.13 1.97
N GLY A 143 -13.76 6.42 2.18
CA GLY A 143 -14.43 7.47 1.40
C GLY A 143 -14.19 7.40 -0.10
N LYS A 144 -13.09 6.79 -0.56
CA LYS A 144 -12.77 6.70 -2.00
C LYS A 144 -13.62 5.67 -2.76
N THR A 145 -14.31 4.79 -2.06
CA THR A 145 -15.11 3.70 -2.62
C THR A 145 -16.61 3.99 -2.64
N LEU A 146 -17.02 5.15 -2.16
CA LEU A 146 -18.41 5.58 -2.16
C LEU A 146 -18.74 6.33 -3.44
N ASP A 147 -19.96 6.16 -3.93
CA ASP A 147 -20.48 6.91 -5.10
C ASP A 147 -21.08 8.27 -4.68
N ASP A 148 -21.36 8.47 -3.39
CA ASP A 148 -21.93 9.70 -2.83
C ASP A 148 -20.80 10.69 -2.47
N GLU A 149 -20.77 11.84 -3.14
CA GLU A 149 -19.77 12.88 -2.95
C GLU A 149 -19.80 13.49 -1.53
N VAL A 150 -20.98 13.61 -0.91
CA VAL A 150 -21.11 14.15 0.45
C VAL A 150 -20.52 13.16 1.46
N ALA A 151 -20.87 11.89 1.34
CA ALA A 151 -20.30 10.84 2.17
C ALA A 151 -18.78 10.67 1.96
N GLN A 152 -18.30 10.82 0.73
CA GLN A 152 -16.87 10.86 0.42
C GLN A 152 -16.16 12.00 1.17
N ALA A 153 -16.74 13.22 1.15
CA ALA A 153 -16.17 14.38 1.82
C ALA A 153 -16.09 14.18 3.33
N ILE A 154 -17.16 13.69 3.95
CA ILE A 154 -17.22 13.38 5.39
C ILE A 154 -16.15 12.35 5.77
N LEU A 155 -16.07 11.21 5.06
CA LEU A 155 -15.10 10.16 5.37
C LEU A 155 -13.66 10.58 5.09
N LYS A 156 -13.44 11.51 4.17
CA LYS A 156 -12.12 12.09 3.93
C LYS A 156 -11.68 12.98 5.08
N ASP A 157 -12.61 13.78 5.62
CA ASP A 157 -12.34 14.69 6.72
C ASP A 157 -12.02 13.93 8.02
N VAL A 158 -12.77 12.87 8.32
CA VAL A 158 -12.53 11.99 9.48
C VAL A 158 -11.50 10.89 9.23
N GLN A 159 -10.76 10.91 8.13
CA GLN A 159 -9.74 9.94 7.76
C GLN A 159 -10.24 8.48 7.68
N GLY A 160 -11.44 8.28 7.18
CA GLY A 160 -12.05 6.97 6.96
C GLY A 160 -12.79 6.41 8.18
N ILE A 161 -12.88 5.09 8.28
CA ILE A 161 -13.58 4.36 9.34
C ILE A 161 -12.60 4.05 10.48
N GLY A 162 -12.90 4.52 11.69
CA GLY A 162 -12.08 4.33 12.88
C GLY A 162 -10.76 5.12 12.83
N THR A 163 -10.01 5.10 13.91
CA THR A 163 -8.69 5.73 14.03
C THR A 163 -7.55 4.74 13.80
N SER A 164 -6.32 5.22 13.66
CA SER A 164 -5.13 4.37 13.58
C SER A 164 -5.00 3.43 14.80
N ALA A 165 -5.39 3.88 15.99
CA ALA A 165 -5.34 3.11 17.22
C ALA A 165 -6.44 2.04 17.31
N THR A 166 -7.59 2.25 16.69
CA THR A 166 -8.78 1.41 16.89
C THR A 166 -9.01 0.39 15.78
N ARG A 167 -8.54 0.62 14.53
CA ARG A 167 -8.81 -0.26 13.38
C ARG A 167 -8.39 -1.71 13.63
N ALA A 168 -7.17 -1.92 14.12
CA ALA A 168 -6.67 -3.26 14.41
C ALA A 168 -7.53 -3.97 15.48
N ASN A 169 -7.87 -3.27 16.56
CA ASN A 169 -8.70 -3.82 17.63
C ASN A 169 -10.12 -4.18 17.16
N VAL A 170 -10.71 -3.36 16.27
CA VAL A 170 -12.02 -3.68 15.66
C VAL A 170 -11.94 -4.99 14.89
N LEU A 171 -10.91 -5.21 14.09
CA LEU A 171 -10.73 -6.47 13.35
C LEU A 171 -10.56 -7.67 14.30
N GLU A 172 -9.77 -7.52 15.37
CA GLU A 172 -9.62 -8.58 16.36
C GLU A 172 -10.94 -8.93 17.05
N VAL A 173 -11.73 -7.93 17.41
CA VAL A 173 -13.07 -8.13 18.01
C VAL A 173 -13.99 -8.86 17.05
N LEU A 174 -14.02 -8.48 15.76
CA LEU A 174 -14.85 -9.15 14.74
C LEU A 174 -14.42 -10.60 14.54
N LYS A 175 -13.12 -10.90 14.52
CA LYS A 175 -12.58 -12.27 14.45
C LYS A 175 -12.94 -13.06 15.72
N LYS A 176 -12.75 -12.49 16.90
CA LYS A 176 -13.06 -13.14 18.18
C LYS A 176 -14.54 -13.48 18.30
N ARG A 177 -15.43 -12.65 17.74
CA ARG A 177 -16.88 -12.89 17.71
C ARG A 177 -17.30 -13.84 16.57
N GLY A 178 -16.37 -14.29 15.74
CA GLY A 178 -16.63 -15.21 14.64
C GLY A 178 -17.34 -14.57 13.44
N TYR A 179 -17.37 -13.26 13.32
CA TYR A 179 -17.93 -12.55 12.15
C TYR A 179 -16.96 -12.51 10.97
N LEU A 180 -15.65 -12.53 11.26
CA LEU A 180 -14.58 -12.66 10.28
C LEU A 180 -13.78 -13.93 10.55
N VAL A 181 -13.39 -14.64 9.48
CA VAL A 181 -12.49 -15.78 9.54
C VAL A 181 -11.29 -15.53 8.65
N THR A 182 -10.13 -16.08 9.03
CA THR A 182 -8.90 -15.96 8.24
C THR A 182 -8.54 -17.30 7.64
N GLU A 183 -8.49 -17.37 6.30
CA GLU A 183 -8.07 -18.55 5.55
C GLU A 183 -6.91 -18.16 4.62
N LYS A 184 -5.79 -18.90 4.68
CA LYS A 184 -4.60 -18.65 3.84
C LYS A 184 -4.20 -17.15 3.78
N ASN A 185 -4.20 -16.50 4.96
CA ASN A 185 -3.90 -15.06 5.09
C ASN A 185 -4.91 -14.11 4.41
N LYS A 186 -6.11 -14.58 4.08
CA LYS A 186 -7.21 -13.80 3.53
C LYS A 186 -8.36 -13.75 4.51
N LEU A 187 -9.03 -12.60 4.58
CA LEU A 187 -10.20 -12.39 5.41
C LEU A 187 -11.47 -12.74 4.64
N HIS A 188 -12.33 -13.49 5.29
CA HIS A 188 -13.66 -13.86 4.77
C HIS A 188 -14.72 -13.52 5.81
N VAL A 189 -15.88 -13.09 5.34
CA VAL A 189 -17.04 -12.86 6.21
C VAL A 189 -17.75 -14.20 6.44
N SER A 190 -17.99 -14.55 7.70
CA SER A 190 -18.72 -15.76 8.06
C SER A 190 -20.25 -15.59 7.82
N GLU A 191 -21.01 -16.70 7.89
CA GLU A 191 -22.48 -16.63 7.83
C GLU A 191 -23.07 -15.75 8.95
N ALA A 192 -22.51 -15.82 10.16
CA ALA A 192 -22.89 -14.94 11.27
C ALA A 192 -22.60 -13.47 10.95
N GLY A 193 -21.46 -13.17 10.30
CA GLY A 193 -21.12 -11.84 9.86
C GLY A 193 -22.08 -11.33 8.77
N ILE A 194 -22.43 -12.16 7.80
CA ILE A 194 -23.41 -11.82 6.75
C ILE A 194 -24.77 -11.52 7.37
N THR A 195 -25.21 -12.35 8.32
CA THR A 195 -26.48 -12.17 9.02
C THR A 195 -26.50 -10.86 9.80
N LEU A 196 -25.40 -10.55 10.52
CA LEU A 196 -25.25 -9.28 11.23
C LEU A 196 -25.35 -8.08 10.28
N CYS A 197 -24.62 -8.10 9.16
CA CYS A 197 -24.68 -7.03 8.18
C CYS A 197 -26.08 -6.83 7.61
N LYS A 198 -26.80 -7.92 7.30
CA LYS A 198 -28.18 -7.85 6.81
C LYS A 198 -29.12 -7.24 7.86
N ALA A 199 -28.96 -7.60 9.13
CA ALA A 199 -29.76 -7.08 10.23
C ALA A 199 -29.49 -5.57 10.46
N VAL A 200 -28.22 -5.17 10.52
CA VAL A 200 -27.82 -3.77 10.77
C VAL A 200 -28.22 -2.86 9.61
N CYS A 201 -28.03 -3.29 8.35
CA CYS A 201 -28.44 -2.50 7.18
C CYS A 201 -29.94 -2.15 7.20
N SER A 202 -30.78 -2.98 7.82
CA SER A 202 -32.19 -2.70 7.97
C SER A 202 -32.48 -1.57 8.98
N TYR A 203 -31.65 -1.44 10.01
CA TYR A 203 -31.81 -0.40 11.04
C TYR A 203 -31.13 0.92 10.67
N VAL A 204 -29.95 0.88 10.02
CA VAL A 204 -29.21 2.10 9.66
C VAL A 204 -29.91 2.88 8.55
N LYS A 205 -30.68 2.23 7.67
CA LYS A 205 -31.52 2.92 6.66
C LYS A 205 -32.62 3.81 7.24
N PHE A 206 -32.92 3.73 8.54
CA PHE A 206 -33.95 4.56 9.21
C PHE A 206 -33.40 5.83 9.87
N TRP A 207 -32.05 6.08 9.79
CA TRP A 207 -31.41 7.24 10.45
C TRP A 207 -30.77 8.23 9.47
N TYR A 208 -31.02 8.08 8.17
CA TYR A 208 -30.62 9.03 7.14
C TYR A 208 -31.80 9.43 6.27
#